data_7117f6c198f6989acefa0cf682be48b5
#
_entry.id   7117f6c198f6989acefa0cf682be48b5
#
_cell.length_a   1.000
_cell.length_b   1.000
_cell.length_c   1.000
_cell.angle_alpha   90.00
_cell.angle_beta   90.00
_cell.angle_gamma   90.00
#
_symmetry.space_group_name_H-M   'P 1'
#
loop_
_entity.id
_entity.type
_entity.pdbx_description
1 polymer ?
#
loop_
_entity_poly.entity_id
_entity_poly.type
_entity_poly.pdbx_seq_one_letter_code
_entity_poly.pdbx_strand_id
1 'polypeptide(L)'
;MTASASPVVQLSGVRIDRGGRTILRDVSLDVPRGSITAVLGPSGSGKSTLLAALTGELRPVAGTVTLFGSAIPHGNRALLEMRRNVGVLLQGNGLLTDLSVADNVALPLRTHTRLPAPVLQRLVQMKLHAVGLLAAADAW
;
A
#
# COMPACT_ATOMS: atom_id res chain seq x y z
N MET A 1 13.21 15.89 25.47
CA MET A 1 12.04 16.11 24.61
C MET A 1 12.34 15.44 23.28
N THR A 2 11.92 14.19 23.10
CA THR A 2 12.07 13.47 21.82
C THR A 2 11.13 14.10 20.82
N ALA A 3 11.67 14.69 19.76
CA ALA A 3 10.86 15.17 18.65
C ALA A 3 10.02 13.98 18.14
N SER A 4 8.71 14.06 18.34
CA SER A 4 7.76 13.07 17.82
C SER A 4 7.89 13.10 16.29
N ALA A 5 8.50 12.06 15.73
CA ALA A 5 8.58 11.93 14.28
C ALA A 5 7.17 11.96 13.71
N SER A 6 6.94 12.82 12.72
CA SER A 6 5.62 12.92 12.07
C SER A 6 5.12 11.54 11.64
N PRO A 7 3.82 11.22 11.88
CA PRO A 7 3.26 9.93 11.51
C PRO A 7 3.40 9.68 10.00
N VAL A 8 3.61 8.43 9.62
CA VAL A 8 3.67 8.03 8.20
C VAL A 8 2.29 7.95 7.58
N VAL A 9 1.29 7.64 8.40
CA VAL A 9 -0.14 7.65 8.06
C VAL A 9 -0.86 8.48 9.12
N GLN A 10 -1.75 9.37 8.70
CA GLN A 10 -2.63 10.08 9.62
C GLN A 10 -4.03 10.16 9.02
N LEU A 11 -5.01 9.79 9.80
CA LEU A 11 -6.42 9.99 9.55
C LEU A 11 -6.96 10.99 10.57
N SER A 12 -7.77 11.93 10.12
CA SER A 12 -8.38 12.93 10.99
C SER A 12 -9.86 13.10 10.64
N GLY A 13 -10.75 12.65 11.54
CA GLY A 13 -12.19 12.74 11.37
C GLY A 13 -12.73 12.06 10.11
N VAL A 14 -12.13 10.97 9.68
CA VAL A 14 -12.45 10.33 8.39
C VAL A 14 -13.81 9.66 8.42
N ARG A 15 -14.65 10.05 7.48
CA ARG A 15 -15.92 9.40 7.18
C ARG A 15 -15.91 8.86 5.76
N ILE A 16 -16.33 7.60 5.59
CA ILE A 16 -16.50 6.95 4.29
C ILE A 16 -17.88 6.33 4.21
N ASP A 17 -18.59 6.70 3.16
CA ASP A 17 -19.90 6.15 2.81
C ASP A 17 -19.74 5.23 1.59
N ARG A 18 -20.46 4.12 1.56
CA ARG A 18 -20.48 3.17 0.43
C ARG A 18 -21.89 2.57 0.30
N GLY A 19 -22.45 2.63 -0.91
CA GLY A 19 -23.80 2.10 -1.17
C GLY A 19 -24.87 2.72 -0.28
N GLY A 20 -24.79 4.02 -0.01
CA GLY A 20 -25.75 4.74 0.84
C GLY A 20 -25.60 4.48 2.34
N ARG A 21 -24.56 3.76 2.77
CA ARG A 21 -24.30 3.46 4.19
C ARG A 21 -22.96 4.05 4.62
N THR A 22 -22.89 4.60 5.82
CA THR A 22 -21.63 4.99 6.46
C THR A 22 -20.91 3.73 6.95
N ILE A 23 -19.73 3.48 6.37
CA ILE A 23 -18.87 2.35 6.72
C ILE A 23 -17.84 2.75 7.77
N LEU A 24 -17.21 3.92 7.60
CA LEU A 24 -16.30 4.49 8.59
C LEU A 24 -16.88 5.84 9.05
N ARG A 25 -16.94 6.03 10.36
CA ARG A 25 -17.50 7.23 10.97
C ARG A 25 -16.50 7.85 11.92
N ASP A 26 -16.07 9.06 11.63
CA ASP A 26 -15.19 9.88 12.49
C ASP A 26 -13.92 9.12 12.95
N VAL A 27 -13.25 8.48 11.99
CA VAL A 27 -12.04 7.70 12.30
C VAL A 27 -10.84 8.62 12.34
N SER A 28 -10.15 8.63 13.47
CA SER A 28 -8.87 9.33 13.66
C SER A 28 -7.82 8.32 14.13
N LEU A 29 -6.67 8.31 13.48
CA LEU A 29 -5.59 7.35 13.71
C LEU A 29 -4.27 7.93 13.21
N ASP A 30 -3.22 7.74 13.99
CA ASP A 30 -1.85 8.03 13.62
C ASP A 30 -1.02 6.74 13.60
N VAL A 31 -0.28 6.51 12.52
CA VAL A 31 0.68 5.41 12.42
C VAL A 31 2.08 6.00 12.45
N PRO A 32 2.85 5.75 13.52
CA PRO A 32 4.22 6.24 13.61
C PRO A 32 5.12 5.62 12.54
N ARG A 33 6.13 6.36 12.10
CA ARG A 33 7.16 5.84 11.19
C ARG A 33 7.92 4.68 11.85
N GLY A 34 8.17 3.61 11.09
CA GLY A 34 8.91 2.44 11.55
C GLY A 34 8.14 1.52 12.50
N SER A 35 6.83 1.75 12.70
CA SER A 35 5.98 0.89 13.50
C SER A 35 5.22 -0.14 12.66
N ILE A 36 4.75 -1.19 13.34
CA ILE A 36 3.76 -2.13 12.80
C ILE A 36 2.43 -1.85 13.52
N THR A 37 1.40 -1.52 12.77
CA THR A 37 0.07 -1.25 13.30
C THR A 37 -0.91 -2.31 12.80
N ALA A 38 -1.59 -3.00 13.70
CA ALA A 38 -2.62 -3.97 13.37
C ALA A 38 -4.01 -3.35 13.51
N VAL A 39 -4.86 -3.55 12.48
CA VAL A 39 -6.27 -3.17 12.50
C VAL A 39 -7.10 -4.43 12.70
N LEU A 40 -7.71 -4.57 13.86
CA LEU A 40 -8.50 -5.74 14.26
C LEU A 40 -9.99 -5.41 14.22
N GLY A 41 -10.79 -6.44 13.97
CA GLY A 41 -12.26 -6.32 13.97
C GLY A 41 -12.93 -7.45 13.22
N PRO A 42 -14.24 -7.67 13.43
CA PRO A 42 -15.00 -8.70 12.74
C PRO A 42 -15.07 -8.48 11.24
N SER A 43 -15.53 -9.50 10.49
CA SER A 43 -15.81 -9.35 9.06
C SER A 43 -16.84 -8.24 8.85
N GLY A 44 -16.65 -7.42 7.83
CA GLY A 44 -17.56 -6.29 7.53
C GLY A 44 -17.34 -5.03 8.38
N SER A 45 -16.38 -4.99 9.33
CA SER A 45 -16.13 -3.81 10.18
C SER A 45 -15.48 -2.61 9.46
N GLY A 46 -15.23 -2.70 8.16
CA GLY A 46 -14.65 -1.60 7.38
C GLY A 46 -13.13 -1.62 7.21
N LYS A 47 -12.41 -2.69 7.63
CA LYS A 47 -10.95 -2.80 7.48
C LYS A 47 -10.48 -2.61 6.03
N SER A 48 -11.13 -3.31 5.09
CA SER A 48 -10.82 -3.18 3.66
C SER A 48 -11.17 -1.79 3.11
N THR A 49 -12.22 -1.17 3.64
CA THR A 49 -12.61 0.22 3.30
C THR A 49 -11.56 1.21 3.79
N LEU A 50 -11.01 1.00 4.99
CA LEU A 50 -9.92 1.80 5.51
C LEU A 50 -8.68 1.66 4.62
N LEU A 51 -8.32 0.43 4.24
CA LEU A 51 -7.19 0.18 3.35
C LEU A 51 -7.38 0.85 1.97
N ALA A 52 -8.59 0.76 1.41
CA ALA A 52 -8.93 1.43 0.16
C ALA A 52 -8.84 2.97 0.25
N ALA A 53 -9.13 3.54 1.42
CA ALA A 53 -8.92 4.97 1.66
C ALA A 53 -7.42 5.32 1.72
N LEU A 54 -6.60 4.49 2.38
CA LEU A 54 -5.16 4.68 2.47
C LEU A 54 -4.45 4.57 1.12
N THR A 55 -4.96 3.72 0.23
CA THR A 55 -4.43 3.57 -1.14
C THR A 55 -5.00 4.57 -2.15
N GLY A 56 -5.94 5.43 -1.70
CA GLY A 56 -6.60 6.41 -2.54
C GLY A 56 -7.59 5.82 -3.56
N GLU A 57 -8.06 4.58 -3.34
CA GLU A 57 -9.15 3.99 -4.13
C GLU A 57 -10.50 4.56 -3.73
N LEU A 58 -10.67 4.86 -2.44
CA LEU A 58 -11.87 5.50 -1.90
C LEU A 58 -11.52 6.86 -1.33
N ARG A 59 -12.38 7.84 -1.60
CA ARG A 59 -12.27 9.18 -1.03
C ARG A 59 -13.16 9.31 0.18
N PRO A 60 -12.66 9.89 1.27
CA PRO A 60 -13.51 10.28 2.39
C PRO A 60 -14.57 11.30 1.96
N VAL A 61 -15.78 11.19 2.49
CA VAL A 61 -16.82 12.24 2.36
C VAL A 61 -16.60 13.34 3.38
N ALA A 62 -15.84 13.07 4.45
CA ALA A 62 -15.40 14.05 5.43
C ALA A 62 -14.07 13.62 6.05
N GLY A 63 -13.35 14.56 6.63
CA GLY A 63 -12.04 14.36 7.21
C GLY A 63 -10.92 14.29 6.18
N THR A 64 -9.71 13.98 6.64
CA THR A 64 -8.51 13.96 5.81
C THR A 64 -7.71 12.69 6.05
N VAL A 65 -7.08 12.18 4.97
CA VAL A 65 -6.10 11.10 5.02
C VAL A 65 -4.79 11.64 4.47
N THR A 66 -3.71 11.52 5.25
CA THR A 66 -2.36 11.86 4.82
C THR A 66 -1.45 10.65 4.83
N LEU A 67 -0.57 10.59 3.85
CA LEU A 67 0.52 9.62 3.77
C LEU A 67 1.83 10.38 3.60
N PHE A 68 2.85 9.98 4.36
CA PHE A 68 4.19 10.61 4.31
C PHE A 68 4.13 12.14 4.51
N GLY A 69 3.19 12.62 5.34
CA GLY A 69 2.98 14.04 5.61
C GLY A 69 2.22 14.83 4.53
N SER A 70 1.73 14.18 3.49
CA SER A 70 0.97 14.82 2.41
C SER A 70 -0.43 14.23 2.30
N ALA A 71 -1.43 15.07 2.03
CA ALA A 71 -2.79 14.59 1.76
C ALA A 71 -2.79 13.69 0.51
N ILE A 72 -3.65 12.66 0.50
CA ILE A 72 -3.81 11.79 -0.66
C ILE A 72 -4.29 12.62 -1.85
N PRO A 73 -3.54 12.62 -2.96
CA PRO A 73 -3.85 13.47 -4.11
C PRO A 73 -5.11 13.00 -4.84
N HIS A 74 -5.77 13.95 -5.51
CA HIS A 74 -7.01 13.69 -6.24
C HIS A 74 -6.82 13.48 -7.75
N GLY A 75 -5.63 13.73 -8.28
CA GLY A 75 -5.32 13.55 -9.70
C GLY A 75 -4.68 12.19 -9.97
N ASN A 76 -5.06 11.54 -11.09
CA ASN A 76 -4.55 10.20 -11.44
C ASN A 76 -3.03 10.11 -11.44
N ARG A 77 -2.34 11.10 -12.03
CA ARG A 77 -0.87 11.10 -12.11
C ARG A 77 -0.23 11.19 -10.72
N ALA A 78 -0.66 12.13 -9.89
CA ALA A 78 -0.12 12.33 -8.55
C ALA A 78 -0.43 11.12 -7.63
N LEU A 79 -1.62 10.52 -7.79
CA LEU A 79 -2.01 9.30 -7.08
C LEU A 79 -1.13 8.11 -7.47
N LEU A 80 -0.80 7.95 -8.76
CA LEU A 80 0.12 6.91 -9.22
C LEU A 80 1.54 7.12 -8.67
N GLU A 81 2.01 8.36 -8.63
CA GLU A 81 3.31 8.69 -8.04
C GLU A 81 3.36 8.38 -6.54
N MET A 82 2.30 8.70 -5.80
CA MET A 82 2.17 8.34 -4.38
C MET A 82 2.20 6.81 -4.20
N ARG A 83 1.43 6.06 -4.98
CA ARG A 83 1.33 4.60 -4.89
C ARG A 83 2.65 3.87 -5.17
N ARG A 84 3.59 4.47 -5.88
CA ARG A 84 4.95 3.91 -6.06
C ARG A 84 5.72 3.75 -4.75
N ASN A 85 5.35 4.51 -3.72
CA ASN A 85 5.96 4.47 -2.39
C ASN A 85 5.20 3.56 -1.42
N VAL A 86 4.11 2.91 -1.87
CA VAL A 86 3.23 2.07 -1.04
C VAL A 86 3.22 0.66 -1.59
N GLY A 87 3.65 -0.30 -0.79
CA GLY A 87 3.46 -1.72 -1.07
C GLY A 87 2.12 -2.19 -0.50
N VAL A 88 1.30 -2.86 -1.29
CA VAL A 88 0.00 -3.40 -0.87
C VAL A 88 -0.02 -4.90 -1.12
N LEU A 89 -0.28 -5.68 -0.07
CA LEU A 89 -0.57 -7.10 -0.19
C LEU A 89 -2.09 -7.28 -0.09
N LEU A 90 -2.70 -7.67 -1.19
CA LEU A 90 -4.14 -7.90 -1.26
C LEU A 90 -4.48 -9.35 -0.88
N GLN A 91 -5.65 -9.55 -0.32
CA GLN A 91 -6.21 -10.89 -0.10
C GLN A 91 -6.66 -11.46 -1.44
N GLY A 92 -6.04 -12.56 -1.88
CA GLY A 92 -6.32 -13.18 -3.18
C GLY A 92 -5.44 -12.64 -4.30
N ASN A 93 -5.93 -12.57 -5.50
CA ASN A 93 -5.26 -12.40 -6.79
C ASN A 93 -4.46 -11.09 -6.98
N GLY A 94 -3.48 -10.82 -6.10
CA GLY A 94 -2.58 -9.68 -6.25
C GLY A 94 -1.40 -9.95 -7.19
N LEU A 95 -1.19 -11.22 -7.61
CA LEU A 95 -0.13 -11.63 -8.50
C LEU A 95 -0.70 -11.99 -9.88
N LEU A 96 0.11 -11.77 -10.91
CA LEU A 96 -0.22 -12.20 -12.26
C LEU A 96 0.12 -13.69 -12.41
N THR A 97 -0.91 -14.50 -12.62
CA THR A 97 -0.77 -15.97 -12.71
C THR A 97 0.00 -16.44 -13.93
N ASP A 98 0.09 -15.62 -14.96
CA ASP A 98 0.82 -15.90 -16.20
C ASP A 98 2.29 -15.49 -16.12
N LEU A 99 2.77 -15.10 -14.95
CA LEU A 99 4.16 -14.72 -14.69
C LEU A 99 4.76 -15.59 -13.61
N SER A 100 6.05 -15.91 -13.74
CA SER A 100 6.81 -16.55 -12.68
C SER A 100 6.89 -15.68 -11.43
N VAL A 101 7.26 -16.27 -10.30
CA VAL A 101 7.53 -15.54 -9.05
C VAL A 101 8.55 -14.41 -9.28
N ALA A 102 9.65 -14.70 -9.99
CA ALA A 102 10.66 -13.70 -10.32
C ALA A 102 10.11 -12.58 -11.20
N ASP A 103 9.26 -12.90 -12.19
CA ASP A 103 8.69 -11.90 -13.09
C ASP A 103 7.65 -11.03 -12.39
N ASN A 104 6.86 -11.56 -11.47
CA ASN A 104 5.97 -10.78 -10.61
C ASN A 104 6.75 -9.75 -9.77
N VAL A 105 7.89 -10.16 -9.18
CA VAL A 105 8.77 -9.26 -8.43
C VAL A 105 9.47 -8.25 -9.34
N ALA A 106 9.82 -8.64 -10.57
CA ALA A 106 10.46 -7.78 -11.56
C ALA A 106 9.52 -6.72 -12.15
N LEU A 107 8.22 -7.02 -12.23
CA LEU A 107 7.24 -6.21 -12.96
C LEU A 107 7.24 -4.73 -12.55
N PRO A 108 7.15 -4.35 -11.28
CA PRO A 108 7.19 -2.94 -10.88
C PRO A 108 8.53 -2.28 -11.20
N LEU A 109 9.63 -3.01 -11.13
CA LEU A 109 10.94 -2.48 -11.50
C LEU A 109 11.03 -2.20 -13.01
N ARG A 110 10.55 -3.13 -13.85
CA ARG A 110 10.47 -2.95 -15.32
C ARG A 110 9.58 -1.78 -15.69
N THR A 111 8.45 -1.62 -14.99
CA THR A 111 7.45 -0.60 -15.30
C THR A 111 7.90 0.80 -14.89
N HIS A 112 8.60 0.93 -13.76
CA HIS A 112 8.88 2.23 -13.14
C HIS A 112 10.34 2.67 -13.21
N THR A 113 11.25 1.81 -13.73
CA THR A 113 12.68 2.13 -13.81
C THR A 113 13.23 1.80 -15.20
N ARG A 114 14.43 2.31 -15.50
CA ARG A 114 15.20 1.96 -16.70
C ARG A 114 16.48 1.22 -16.32
N LEU A 115 16.40 0.32 -15.39
CA LEU A 115 17.54 -0.45 -14.92
C LEU A 115 18.04 -1.41 -16.02
N PRO A 116 19.37 -1.56 -16.20
CA PRO A 116 19.92 -2.61 -17.04
C PRO A 116 19.49 -4.00 -16.56
N ALA A 117 19.25 -4.92 -17.50
CA ALA A 117 18.75 -6.26 -17.19
C ALA A 117 19.56 -7.02 -16.12
N PRO A 118 20.92 -6.99 -16.09
CA PRO A 118 21.68 -7.66 -15.04
C PRO A 118 21.43 -7.07 -13.66
N VAL A 119 21.27 -5.75 -13.55
CA VAL A 119 20.99 -5.05 -12.29
C VAL A 119 19.58 -5.41 -11.79
N LEU A 120 18.59 -5.39 -12.68
CA LEU A 120 17.22 -5.77 -12.37
C LEU A 120 17.16 -7.21 -11.84
N GLN A 121 17.79 -8.15 -12.54
CA GLN A 121 17.83 -9.56 -12.15
C GLN A 121 18.45 -9.72 -10.74
N ARG A 122 19.55 -9.03 -10.48
CA ARG A 122 20.20 -9.09 -9.16
C ARG A 122 19.32 -8.53 -8.05
N LEU A 123 18.60 -7.43 -8.31
CA LEU A 123 17.64 -6.88 -7.35
C LEU A 123 16.49 -7.84 -7.05
N VAL A 124 15.94 -8.50 -8.08
CA VAL A 124 14.91 -9.53 -7.92
C VAL A 124 15.41 -10.68 -7.04
N GLN A 125 16.59 -11.21 -7.34
CA GLN A 125 17.22 -12.28 -6.55
C GLN A 125 17.41 -11.85 -5.08
N MET A 126 17.90 -10.63 -4.85
CA MET A 126 18.06 -10.10 -3.49
C MET A 126 16.73 -10.01 -2.73
N LYS A 127 15.65 -9.57 -3.39
CA LYS A 127 14.33 -9.49 -2.77
C LYS A 127 13.77 -10.88 -2.45
N LEU A 128 13.88 -11.82 -3.38
CA LEU A 128 13.45 -13.21 -3.15
C LEU A 128 14.27 -13.89 -2.06
N HIS A 129 15.57 -13.67 -2.03
CA HIS A 129 16.45 -14.19 -0.97
C HIS A 129 16.04 -13.66 0.42
N ALA A 130 15.73 -12.36 0.52
CA ALA A 130 15.35 -11.72 1.77
C ALA A 130 14.09 -12.31 2.42
N VAL A 131 13.22 -12.93 1.63
CA VAL A 131 11.98 -13.59 2.10
C VAL A 131 12.02 -15.11 1.98
N GLY A 132 13.19 -15.70 1.68
CA GLY A 132 13.38 -17.16 1.60
C GLY A 132 12.77 -17.82 0.36
N LEU A 133 12.42 -17.06 -0.69
CA LEU A 133 11.76 -17.55 -1.90
C LEU A 133 12.68 -17.69 -3.12
N LEU A 134 14.00 -17.59 -2.95
CA LEU A 134 14.92 -17.64 -4.10
C LEU A 134 14.81 -18.95 -4.88
N ALA A 135 14.62 -20.08 -4.19
CA ALA A 135 14.46 -21.39 -4.83
C ALA A 135 13.16 -21.54 -5.64
N ALA A 136 12.17 -20.68 -5.37
CA ALA A 136 10.89 -20.67 -6.07
C ALA A 136 10.84 -19.61 -7.20
N ALA A 137 11.96 -19.00 -7.56
CA ALA A 137 12.00 -17.88 -8.52
C ALA A 137 11.31 -18.20 -9.86
N ASP A 138 11.48 -19.41 -10.36
CA ASP A 138 10.95 -19.86 -11.66
C ASP A 138 9.59 -20.59 -11.54
N ALA A 139 9.01 -20.68 -10.32
CA ALA A 139 7.68 -21.23 -10.12
C ALA A 139 6.60 -20.29 -10.71
N TRP A 140 5.46 -20.90 -11.12
CA TRP A 140 4.29 -20.22 -11.72
C TRP A 140 3.10 -20.29 -10.76
#